data_5e368b49d5e6e0ebc5bd7ab72631176f
#
_entry.id   5e368b49d5e6e0ebc5bd7ab72631176f
#
_cell.length_a   1.000
_cell.length_b   1.000
_cell.length_c   1.000
_cell.angle_alpha   90.00
_cell.angle_beta   90.00
_cell.angle_gamma   90.00
#
_symmetry.space_group_name_H-M   'P 1'
#
loop_
_entity.id
_entity.type
_entity.pdbx_description
1 polymer ?
#
loop_
_entity_poly.entity_id
_entity_poly.type
_entity_poly.pdbx_seq_one_letter_code
_entity_poly.pdbx_strand_id
1 'polypeptide(L)'
;MKLFLTLFMTLLYGFLQAQEQITLYAEIPNTKDTANIEKNKPELYAYIPKEIKHTKVFLILPGGGYSHHAMDHEGHQVANRLNEQGYCAFVLKYRLPSAKQQIDKRIAPIQDAQRALVVTKEKLKDLKLENPQVGVLGFSAGGHLASTLSTHFDTDYHQMNLTSKDLRPDFSVLVYPVISMEDGVTHNGSKTNLIGPNFTTEDVVRFSNDKNINTSTPPTFLIHAKDDKAVPIENSLRYQRELNKYNIPNYLFSYEKGGHGFGMNNKQEPRDWFDVMIKWIDNIK
;
A
#
# COMPACT_ATOMS: atom_id res chain seq x y z
N MET A 1 47.24 -46.56 -17.01
CA MET A 1 46.82 -45.88 -15.78
C MET A 1 45.85 -44.76 -16.21
N LYS A 2 44.53 -45.03 -16.19
CA LYS A 2 43.51 -44.09 -16.66
C LYS A 2 42.99 -43.31 -15.45
N LEU A 3 43.22 -42.00 -15.46
CA LEU A 3 42.74 -41.07 -14.42
C LEU A 3 41.26 -40.75 -14.68
N PHE A 4 40.34 -41.20 -13.82
CA PHE A 4 38.94 -40.80 -13.82
C PHE A 4 38.81 -39.45 -13.09
N LEU A 5 38.52 -38.41 -13.85
CA LEU A 5 38.21 -37.08 -13.31
C LEU A 5 36.69 -37.06 -13.01
N THR A 6 36.33 -37.20 -11.77
CA THR A 6 34.93 -37.10 -11.30
C THR A 6 34.58 -35.61 -11.12
N LEU A 7 33.79 -35.09 -12.07
CA LEU A 7 33.27 -33.73 -12.02
C LEU A 7 32.11 -33.67 -10.98
N PHE A 8 32.35 -33.07 -9.83
CA PHE A 8 31.32 -32.77 -8.83
C PHE A 8 30.51 -31.55 -9.29
N MET A 9 29.36 -31.80 -9.89
CA MET A 9 28.40 -30.77 -10.28
C MET A 9 27.56 -30.41 -9.05
N THR A 10 27.94 -29.38 -8.30
CA THR A 10 27.14 -28.82 -7.22
C THR A 10 25.94 -28.12 -7.84
N LEU A 11 24.77 -28.78 -7.82
CA LEU A 11 23.49 -28.13 -8.08
C LEU A 11 23.23 -27.11 -6.96
N LEU A 12 23.44 -25.82 -7.27
CA LEU A 12 22.86 -24.73 -6.49
C LEU A 12 21.34 -24.78 -6.69
N TYR A 13 20.62 -25.46 -5.81
CA TYR A 13 19.19 -25.23 -5.62
C TYR A 13 19.00 -23.84 -5.02
N GLY A 14 18.85 -22.85 -5.87
CA GLY A 14 18.25 -21.60 -5.50
C GLY A 14 16.80 -21.91 -5.07
N PHE A 15 16.56 -22.02 -3.76
CA PHE A 15 15.21 -22.05 -3.25
C PHE A 15 14.59 -20.68 -3.57
N LEU A 16 13.83 -20.60 -4.68
CA LEU A 16 12.81 -19.58 -4.81
C LEU A 16 11.89 -19.76 -3.59
N GLN A 17 11.92 -18.81 -2.69
CA GLN A 17 11.00 -18.78 -1.57
C GLN A 17 9.60 -18.65 -2.20
N ALA A 18 8.78 -19.68 -2.07
CA ALA A 18 7.46 -19.69 -2.66
C ALA A 18 6.64 -18.56 -2.02
N GLN A 19 6.20 -17.64 -2.84
CA GLN A 19 5.27 -16.59 -2.48
C GLN A 19 3.96 -17.26 -2.02
N GLU A 20 3.59 -17.09 -0.74
CA GLU A 20 2.33 -17.63 -0.21
C GLU A 20 1.19 -16.68 -0.60
N GLN A 21 0.20 -17.20 -1.31
CA GLN A 21 -1.04 -16.47 -1.59
C GLN A 21 -2.07 -16.77 -0.50
N ILE A 22 -2.59 -15.72 0.14
CA ILE A 22 -3.55 -15.80 1.23
C ILE A 22 -4.92 -15.36 0.73
N THR A 23 -5.94 -16.19 0.97
CA THR A 23 -7.34 -15.86 0.66
C THR A 23 -7.88 -14.87 1.70
N LEU A 24 -8.40 -13.72 1.24
CA LEU A 24 -8.93 -12.68 2.13
C LEU A 24 -10.34 -12.99 2.64
N TYR A 25 -11.17 -13.63 1.83
CA TYR A 25 -12.60 -13.83 2.09
C TYR A 25 -13.06 -15.24 1.75
N ALA A 26 -13.93 -15.80 2.55
CA ALA A 26 -14.75 -16.96 2.16
C ALA A 26 -15.85 -16.52 1.17
N GLU A 27 -16.52 -15.39 1.48
CA GLU A 27 -17.48 -14.72 0.58
C GLU A 27 -17.07 -13.26 0.45
N ILE A 28 -16.90 -12.78 -0.80
CA ILE A 28 -16.44 -11.42 -1.07
C ILE A 28 -17.60 -10.43 -0.84
N PRO A 29 -17.50 -9.51 0.13
CA PRO A 29 -18.57 -8.58 0.45
C PRO A 29 -18.79 -7.55 -0.67
N ASN A 30 -19.91 -6.81 -0.61
CA ASN A 30 -20.20 -5.73 -1.54
C ASN A 30 -20.25 -6.19 -3.02
N THR A 31 -20.59 -7.47 -3.24
CA THR A 31 -20.65 -8.08 -4.56
C THR A 31 -22.07 -8.01 -5.12
N LYS A 32 -22.20 -7.49 -6.35
CA LYS A 32 -23.44 -7.38 -7.11
C LYS A 32 -23.54 -8.47 -8.19
N ASP A 33 -22.43 -8.76 -8.85
CA ASP A 33 -22.31 -9.76 -9.90
C ASP A 33 -21.18 -10.73 -9.60
N THR A 34 -21.52 -11.99 -9.37
CA THR A 34 -20.57 -13.06 -9.06
C THR A 34 -19.97 -13.71 -10.31
N ALA A 35 -20.59 -13.53 -11.50
CA ALA A 35 -20.17 -14.22 -12.72
C ALA A 35 -18.75 -13.84 -13.19
N ASN A 36 -18.28 -12.62 -12.86
CA ASN A 36 -16.98 -12.11 -13.25
C ASN A 36 -16.06 -11.81 -12.06
N ILE A 37 -16.39 -12.31 -10.88
CA ILE A 37 -15.67 -11.99 -9.64
C ILE A 37 -14.22 -12.44 -9.67
N GLU A 38 -13.90 -13.55 -10.32
CA GLU A 38 -12.54 -14.11 -10.40
C GLU A 38 -11.54 -13.16 -11.07
N LYS A 39 -11.98 -12.33 -12.03
CA LYS A 39 -11.11 -11.35 -12.71
C LYS A 39 -10.71 -10.18 -11.81
N ASN A 40 -11.51 -9.90 -10.79
CA ASN A 40 -11.31 -8.79 -9.86
C ASN A 40 -11.31 -9.26 -8.40
N LYS A 41 -10.91 -10.52 -8.17
CA LYS A 41 -10.80 -11.12 -6.84
C LYS A 41 -9.62 -10.49 -6.09
N PRO A 42 -9.80 -10.09 -4.84
CA PRO A 42 -8.70 -9.59 -4.04
C PRO A 42 -7.79 -10.73 -3.60
N GLU A 43 -6.48 -10.49 -3.66
CA GLU A 43 -5.44 -11.48 -3.35
C GLU A 43 -4.37 -10.83 -2.48
N LEU A 44 -3.92 -11.52 -1.44
CA LEU A 44 -2.84 -11.08 -0.57
C LEU A 44 -1.64 -12.01 -0.74
N TYR A 45 -0.48 -11.45 -1.05
CA TYR A 45 0.75 -12.18 -1.28
C TYR A 45 1.72 -11.93 -0.12
N ALA A 46 2.09 -12.97 0.62
CA ALA A 46 3.00 -12.88 1.74
C ALA A 46 4.45 -13.10 1.32
N TYR A 47 5.33 -12.22 1.80
CA TYR A 47 6.77 -12.27 1.68
C TYR A 47 7.38 -12.36 3.07
N ILE A 48 7.65 -13.58 3.51
CA ILE A 48 8.23 -13.85 4.82
C ILE A 48 9.70 -14.17 4.63
N PRO A 49 10.65 -13.41 5.23
CA PRO A 49 12.07 -13.70 5.09
C PRO A 49 12.44 -15.00 5.82
N LYS A 50 13.55 -15.63 5.39
CA LYS A 50 14.09 -16.82 6.06
C LYS A 50 14.40 -16.55 7.53
N GLU A 51 14.87 -15.35 7.82
CA GLU A 51 15.13 -14.83 9.16
C GLU A 51 14.41 -13.49 9.32
N ILE A 52 13.42 -13.41 10.19
CA ILE A 52 12.72 -12.17 10.51
C ILE A 52 13.61 -11.37 11.46
N LYS A 53 14.05 -10.17 11.02
CA LYS A 53 14.96 -9.31 11.80
C LYS A 53 14.26 -8.10 12.41
N HIS A 54 13.05 -7.80 11.97
CA HIS A 54 12.32 -6.60 12.34
C HIS A 54 10.90 -6.91 12.76
N THR A 55 10.39 -6.16 13.72
CA THR A 55 8.98 -6.23 14.16
C THR A 55 8.06 -5.34 13.32
N LYS A 56 8.63 -4.43 12.52
CA LYS A 56 7.88 -3.60 11.59
C LYS A 56 7.59 -4.38 10.30
N VAL A 57 6.33 -4.33 9.87
CA VAL A 57 5.78 -5.12 8.77
C VAL A 57 5.07 -4.19 7.80
N PHE A 58 5.14 -4.47 6.51
CA PHE A 58 4.59 -3.61 5.47
C PHE A 58 3.45 -4.28 4.71
N LEU A 59 2.27 -3.65 4.72
CA LEU A 59 1.18 -3.95 3.80
C LEU A 59 1.31 -3.01 2.58
N ILE A 60 1.61 -3.57 1.42
CA ILE A 60 1.92 -2.82 0.20
C ILE A 60 0.70 -2.77 -0.71
N LEU A 61 0.34 -1.56 -1.15
CA LEU A 61 -0.80 -1.25 -2.01
C LEU A 61 -0.30 -0.64 -3.32
N PRO A 62 -0.17 -1.43 -4.41
CA PRO A 62 0.29 -0.94 -5.70
C PRO A 62 -0.64 0.11 -6.31
N GLY A 63 -0.11 1.01 -7.10
CA GLY A 63 -0.87 1.98 -7.87
C GLY A 63 -1.50 1.39 -9.14
N GLY A 64 -1.84 2.29 -10.07
CA GLY A 64 -2.48 1.95 -11.34
C GLY A 64 -3.79 2.69 -11.59
N GLY A 65 -3.98 3.86 -10.95
CA GLY A 65 -5.12 4.76 -11.23
C GLY A 65 -6.49 4.18 -10.90
N TYR A 66 -6.58 3.15 -10.06
CA TYR A 66 -7.80 2.35 -9.83
C TYR A 66 -8.38 1.68 -11.11
N SER A 67 -7.58 1.54 -12.17
CA SER A 67 -7.95 0.88 -13.43
C SER A 67 -7.19 -0.41 -13.69
N HIS A 68 -6.02 -0.55 -13.09
CA HIS A 68 -5.17 -1.73 -13.10
C HIS A 68 -4.27 -1.75 -11.84
N HIS A 69 -3.39 -2.73 -11.71
CA HIS A 69 -2.42 -2.79 -10.64
C HIS A 69 -0.99 -2.83 -11.21
N ALA A 70 -0.13 -1.94 -10.73
CA ALA A 70 1.30 -1.94 -11.00
C ALA A 70 2.02 -2.98 -10.12
N MET A 71 1.56 -4.25 -10.13
CA MET A 71 1.95 -5.30 -9.18
C MET A 71 3.45 -5.55 -9.13
N ASP A 72 4.14 -5.44 -10.26
CA ASP A 72 5.57 -5.75 -10.30
C ASP A 72 6.40 -4.67 -9.59
N HIS A 73 6.50 -3.46 -10.18
CA HIS A 73 7.44 -2.42 -9.74
C HIS A 73 6.97 -1.62 -8.50
N GLU A 74 5.67 -1.65 -8.18
CA GLU A 74 5.09 -0.99 -6.99
C GLU A 74 4.59 -2.00 -5.94
N GLY A 75 4.77 -3.29 -6.19
CA GLY A 75 4.36 -4.38 -5.30
C GLY A 75 5.48 -5.36 -5.03
N HIS A 76 5.67 -6.32 -5.95
CA HIS A 76 6.58 -7.45 -5.76
C HIS A 76 8.04 -7.05 -5.59
N GLN A 77 8.54 -6.07 -6.36
CA GLN A 77 9.93 -5.60 -6.23
C GLN A 77 10.17 -4.93 -4.88
N VAL A 78 9.18 -4.17 -4.38
CA VAL A 78 9.25 -3.51 -3.05
C VAL A 78 9.27 -4.57 -1.94
N ALA A 79 8.36 -5.55 -2.02
CA ALA A 79 8.29 -6.64 -1.06
C ALA A 79 9.57 -7.47 -1.02
N ASN A 80 10.15 -7.77 -2.18
CA ASN A 80 11.43 -8.49 -2.26
C ASN A 80 12.56 -7.71 -1.58
N ARG A 81 12.68 -6.39 -1.84
CA ARG A 81 13.73 -5.57 -1.21
C ARG A 81 13.57 -5.48 0.30
N LEU A 82 12.34 -5.38 0.81
CA LEU A 82 12.06 -5.45 2.24
C LEU A 82 12.45 -6.82 2.81
N ASN A 83 12.07 -7.89 2.12
CA ASN A 83 12.33 -9.26 2.52
C ASN A 83 13.84 -9.57 2.59
N GLU A 84 14.64 -9.09 1.63
CA GLU A 84 16.11 -9.20 1.62
C GLU A 84 16.75 -8.53 2.85
N GLN A 85 16.11 -7.49 3.40
CA GLN A 85 16.56 -6.83 4.63
C GLN A 85 16.01 -7.47 5.92
N GLY A 86 15.15 -8.48 5.82
CA GLY A 86 14.58 -9.20 6.96
C GLY A 86 13.24 -8.67 7.47
N TYR A 87 12.57 -7.81 6.70
CA TYR A 87 11.21 -7.36 6.99
C TYR A 87 10.17 -8.32 6.39
N CYS A 88 9.09 -8.58 7.11
CA CYS A 88 7.90 -9.17 6.52
C CYS A 88 7.15 -8.13 5.69
N ALA A 89 6.69 -8.54 4.51
CA ALA A 89 5.89 -7.70 3.63
C ALA A 89 4.71 -8.48 3.04
N PHE A 90 3.62 -7.78 2.79
CA PHE A 90 2.42 -8.33 2.18
C PHE A 90 1.98 -7.42 1.05
N VAL A 91 1.72 -7.97 -0.14
CA VAL A 91 1.28 -7.19 -1.30
C VAL A 91 -0.19 -7.49 -1.56
N LEU A 92 -1.01 -6.47 -1.55
CA LEU A 92 -2.45 -6.58 -1.80
C LEU A 92 -2.79 -6.23 -3.24
N LYS A 93 -3.36 -7.17 -3.96
CA LYS A 93 -4.13 -6.94 -5.16
C LYS A 93 -5.58 -6.69 -4.74
N TYR A 94 -5.94 -5.44 -4.51
CA TYR A 94 -7.28 -5.06 -4.08
C TYR A 94 -8.27 -5.03 -5.24
N ARG A 95 -9.57 -5.15 -5.00
CA ARG A 95 -10.60 -5.01 -6.04
C ARG A 95 -10.55 -3.63 -6.67
N LEU A 96 -10.51 -3.59 -7.99
CA LEU A 96 -10.68 -2.36 -8.74
C LEU A 96 -12.15 -1.92 -8.71
N PRO A 97 -12.43 -0.60 -8.57
CA PRO A 97 -13.80 -0.10 -8.54
C PRO A 97 -14.58 -0.43 -9.82
N SER A 98 -15.70 -1.12 -9.69
CA SER A 98 -16.55 -1.56 -10.81
C SER A 98 -18.03 -1.47 -10.47
N ALA A 99 -18.74 -0.54 -11.10
CA ALA A 99 -20.17 -0.38 -10.90
C ALA A 99 -21.00 -1.60 -11.39
N LYS A 100 -20.41 -2.46 -12.21
CA LYS A 100 -21.03 -3.71 -12.67
C LYS A 100 -20.91 -4.82 -11.63
N GLN A 101 -19.79 -4.88 -10.90
CA GLN A 101 -19.46 -5.98 -10.00
C GLN A 101 -19.79 -5.69 -8.53
N GLN A 102 -19.81 -4.41 -8.13
CA GLN A 102 -19.95 -4.01 -6.74
C GLN A 102 -21.24 -3.21 -6.50
N ILE A 103 -21.82 -3.36 -5.31
CA ILE A 103 -22.99 -2.60 -4.87
C ILE A 103 -22.59 -1.12 -4.72
N ASP A 104 -21.50 -0.86 -3.99
CA ASP A 104 -20.81 0.43 -3.95
C ASP A 104 -19.33 0.25 -4.34
N LYS A 105 -18.98 0.68 -5.54
CA LYS A 105 -17.63 0.54 -6.06
C LYS A 105 -16.58 1.37 -5.28
N ARG A 106 -17.01 2.45 -4.62
CA ARG A 106 -16.14 3.41 -3.93
C ARG A 106 -15.50 2.80 -2.69
N ILE A 107 -16.20 1.86 -2.04
CA ILE A 107 -15.73 1.24 -0.80
C ILE A 107 -15.05 -0.11 -1.00
N ALA A 108 -15.13 -0.73 -2.18
CA ALA A 108 -14.55 -2.05 -2.41
C ALA A 108 -13.03 -2.10 -2.16
N PRO A 109 -12.21 -1.12 -2.63
CA PRO A 109 -10.78 -1.11 -2.34
C PRO A 109 -10.47 -0.98 -0.85
N ILE A 110 -11.17 -0.10 -0.12
CA ILE A 110 -10.90 0.10 1.31
C ILE A 110 -11.36 -1.10 2.15
N GLN A 111 -12.45 -1.79 1.79
CA GLN A 111 -12.82 -3.06 2.39
C GLN A 111 -11.66 -4.05 2.30
N ASP A 112 -11.09 -4.23 1.11
CA ASP A 112 -9.99 -5.18 0.90
C ASP A 112 -8.74 -4.76 1.67
N ALA A 113 -8.41 -3.47 1.74
CA ALA A 113 -7.28 -2.98 2.51
C ALA A 113 -7.45 -3.19 4.03
N GLN A 114 -8.65 -2.93 4.57
CA GLN A 114 -8.97 -3.22 5.97
C GLN A 114 -8.87 -4.73 6.27
N ARG A 115 -9.45 -5.57 5.41
CA ARG A 115 -9.37 -7.03 5.59
C ARG A 115 -7.93 -7.54 5.49
N ALA A 116 -7.15 -7.03 4.52
CA ALA A 116 -5.74 -7.37 4.39
C ALA A 116 -4.93 -6.99 5.62
N LEU A 117 -5.19 -5.81 6.22
CA LEU A 117 -4.53 -5.40 7.46
C LEU A 117 -4.83 -6.38 8.62
N VAL A 118 -6.10 -6.79 8.78
CA VAL A 118 -6.51 -7.75 9.81
C VAL A 118 -5.86 -9.11 9.57
N VAL A 119 -5.93 -9.64 8.33
CA VAL A 119 -5.32 -10.93 7.96
C VAL A 119 -3.81 -10.91 8.14
N THR A 120 -3.16 -9.79 7.80
CA THR A 120 -1.72 -9.60 8.08
C THR A 120 -1.44 -9.71 9.57
N LYS A 121 -2.18 -9.00 10.43
CA LYS A 121 -2.03 -9.08 11.89
C LYS A 121 -2.27 -10.50 12.44
N GLU A 122 -3.25 -11.23 11.87
CA GLU A 122 -3.52 -12.64 12.21
C GLU A 122 -2.33 -13.53 11.82
N LYS A 123 -1.82 -13.41 10.60
CA LYS A 123 -0.65 -14.18 10.12
C LYS A 123 0.60 -13.95 10.95
N LEU A 124 0.83 -12.74 11.45
CA LEU A 124 1.98 -12.42 12.31
C LEU A 124 1.89 -13.11 13.69
N LYS A 125 0.68 -13.34 14.22
CA LYS A 125 0.49 -14.14 15.43
C LYS A 125 0.88 -15.59 15.20
N ASP A 126 0.52 -16.18 14.05
CA ASP A 126 0.92 -17.53 13.68
C ASP A 126 2.45 -17.67 13.55
N LEU A 127 3.12 -16.63 13.07
CA LEU A 127 4.58 -16.53 13.00
C LEU A 127 5.24 -16.23 14.36
N LYS A 128 4.45 -16.04 15.42
CA LYS A 128 4.90 -15.72 16.79
C LYS A 128 5.79 -14.45 16.84
N LEU A 129 5.53 -13.49 15.96
CA LEU A 129 6.25 -12.23 15.98
C LEU A 129 5.74 -11.39 17.16
N GLU A 130 6.64 -11.03 18.06
CA GLU A 130 6.30 -10.27 19.27
C GLU A 130 6.12 -8.79 18.96
N ASN A 131 5.01 -8.20 19.41
CA ASN A 131 4.68 -6.78 19.28
C ASN A 131 4.88 -6.21 17.87
N PRO A 132 4.32 -6.85 16.81
CA PRO A 132 4.48 -6.36 15.46
C PRO A 132 3.79 -5.00 15.27
N GLN A 133 4.46 -4.11 14.53
CA GLN A 133 3.89 -2.87 14.04
C GLN A 133 3.60 -3.00 12.55
N VAL A 134 2.33 -2.96 12.15
CA VAL A 134 1.93 -3.12 10.75
C VAL A 134 1.65 -1.77 10.12
N GLY A 135 2.55 -1.33 9.25
CA GLY A 135 2.39 -0.12 8.46
C GLY A 135 1.83 -0.41 7.08
N VAL A 136 1.28 0.62 6.45
CA VAL A 136 0.83 0.57 5.06
C VAL A 136 1.78 1.36 4.17
N LEU A 137 2.13 0.78 3.00
CA LEU A 137 2.95 1.42 1.98
C LEU A 137 2.16 1.45 0.66
N GLY A 138 1.88 2.63 0.12
CA GLY A 138 1.06 2.75 -1.09
C GLY A 138 1.62 3.71 -2.13
N PHE A 139 1.43 3.35 -3.40
CA PHE A 139 1.90 4.09 -4.55
C PHE A 139 0.75 4.72 -5.33
N SER A 140 0.85 5.96 -5.74
CA SER A 140 -0.13 6.62 -6.63
C SER A 140 -1.59 6.46 -6.15
N ALA A 141 -2.45 5.78 -6.91
CA ALA A 141 -3.80 5.42 -6.46
C ALA A 141 -3.79 4.44 -5.28
N GLY A 142 -2.79 3.55 -5.17
CA GLY A 142 -2.54 2.73 -3.97
C GLY A 142 -2.08 3.59 -2.78
N GLY A 143 -1.42 4.71 -3.03
CA GLY A 143 -1.12 5.75 -2.03
C GLY A 143 -2.38 6.46 -1.53
N HIS A 144 -3.36 6.66 -2.42
CA HIS A 144 -4.69 7.11 -2.01
C HIS A 144 -5.36 6.08 -1.09
N LEU A 145 -5.35 4.80 -1.49
CA LEU A 145 -5.92 3.73 -0.68
C LEU A 145 -5.22 3.60 0.68
N ALA A 146 -3.89 3.71 0.71
CA ALA A 146 -3.09 3.70 1.94
C ALA A 146 -3.43 4.87 2.86
N SER A 147 -3.56 6.09 2.31
CA SER A 147 -3.97 7.26 3.10
C SER A 147 -5.44 7.17 3.53
N THR A 148 -6.33 6.55 2.73
CA THR A 148 -7.70 6.26 3.15
C THR A 148 -7.71 5.29 4.34
N LEU A 149 -6.94 4.20 4.30
CA LEU A 149 -6.81 3.28 5.43
C LEU A 149 -6.28 3.99 6.70
N SER A 150 -5.41 4.98 6.52
CA SER A 150 -4.76 5.74 7.59
C SER A 150 -5.64 6.85 8.19
N THR A 151 -6.73 7.24 7.54
CA THR A 151 -7.62 8.33 7.98
C THR A 151 -9.05 7.88 8.23
N HIS A 152 -9.47 6.72 7.74
CA HIS A 152 -10.82 6.16 7.89
C HIS A 152 -10.85 4.90 8.78
N PHE A 153 -9.87 4.72 9.63
CA PHE A 153 -9.74 3.55 10.52
C PHE A 153 -10.83 3.49 11.60
N ASP A 154 -11.59 4.54 11.82
CA ASP A 154 -12.75 4.60 12.71
C ASP A 154 -14.04 4.10 12.05
N THR A 155 -14.02 3.83 10.76
CA THR A 155 -15.15 3.32 9.98
C THR A 155 -14.88 1.86 9.57
N ASP A 156 -15.66 0.92 10.14
CA ASP A 156 -15.64 -0.49 9.72
C ASP A 156 -16.50 -0.67 8.45
N TYR A 157 -15.85 -0.65 7.30
CA TYR A 157 -16.51 -0.84 5.99
C TYR A 157 -17.03 -2.26 5.76
N HIS A 158 -16.67 -3.22 6.61
CA HIS A 158 -17.13 -4.60 6.55
C HIS A 158 -18.34 -4.89 7.43
N GLN A 159 -18.64 -4.02 8.41
CA GLN A 159 -19.64 -4.26 9.45
C GLN A 159 -19.40 -5.57 10.24
N MET A 160 -18.12 -5.87 10.50
CA MET A 160 -17.67 -7.07 11.23
C MET A 160 -17.39 -6.78 12.72
N ASN A 161 -17.84 -5.64 13.24
CA ASN A 161 -17.56 -5.14 14.59
C ASN A 161 -16.07 -4.96 14.88
N LEU A 162 -15.29 -4.54 13.86
CA LEU A 162 -13.90 -4.20 14.01
C LEU A 162 -13.73 -2.82 14.62
N THR A 163 -12.75 -2.68 15.52
CA THR A 163 -12.45 -1.42 16.19
C THR A 163 -11.41 -0.60 15.44
N SER A 164 -11.31 0.70 15.77
CA SER A 164 -10.23 1.54 15.24
C SER A 164 -8.83 0.94 15.48
N LYS A 165 -8.62 0.21 16.58
CA LYS A 165 -7.37 -0.47 16.87
C LYS A 165 -7.07 -1.60 15.88
N ASP A 166 -8.09 -2.30 15.42
CA ASP A 166 -7.94 -3.37 14.46
C ASP A 166 -7.63 -2.83 13.06
N LEU A 167 -8.25 -1.69 12.71
CA LEU A 167 -8.25 -1.11 11.36
C LEU A 167 -7.18 -0.02 11.14
N ARG A 168 -6.57 0.50 12.21
CA ARG A 168 -5.53 1.53 12.11
C ARG A 168 -4.16 0.89 11.81
N PRO A 169 -3.44 1.34 10.77
CA PRO A 169 -2.03 0.99 10.59
C PRO A 169 -1.16 1.74 11.61
N ASP A 170 0.00 1.16 11.96
CA ASP A 170 0.91 1.77 12.93
C ASP A 170 1.73 2.91 12.34
N PHE A 171 2.00 2.87 11.03
CA PHE A 171 2.66 3.93 10.27
C PHE A 171 2.23 3.88 8.79
N SER A 172 2.51 4.95 8.05
CA SER A 172 2.20 5.05 6.62
C SER A 172 3.40 5.48 5.81
N VAL A 173 3.56 4.89 4.62
CA VAL A 173 4.52 5.29 3.59
C VAL A 173 3.75 5.57 2.30
N LEU A 174 3.77 6.81 1.83
CA LEU A 174 2.98 7.27 0.70
C LEU A 174 3.89 7.75 -0.42
N VAL A 175 3.94 7.00 -1.53
CA VAL A 175 4.84 7.24 -2.65
C VAL A 175 4.07 7.87 -3.80
N TYR A 176 4.41 9.11 -4.14
CA TYR A 176 3.69 9.98 -5.10
C TYR A 176 2.16 9.80 -5.03
N PRO A 177 1.57 9.92 -3.81
CA PRO A 177 0.21 9.52 -3.58
C PRO A 177 -0.79 10.48 -4.22
N VAL A 178 -1.89 9.95 -4.75
CA VAL A 178 -3.12 10.71 -4.85
C VAL A 178 -3.64 10.88 -3.43
N ILE A 179 -4.03 12.09 -3.04
CA ILE A 179 -4.55 12.41 -1.70
C ILE A 179 -5.91 13.09 -1.80
N SER A 180 -5.97 14.17 -2.56
CA SER A 180 -7.18 14.97 -2.71
C SER A 180 -7.99 14.52 -3.92
N MET A 181 -9.31 14.59 -3.82
CA MET A 181 -10.24 14.45 -4.95
C MET A 181 -10.70 15.79 -5.51
N GLU A 182 -10.11 16.90 -5.05
CA GLU A 182 -10.43 18.25 -5.55
C GLU A 182 -9.82 18.49 -6.93
N ASP A 183 -10.57 19.18 -7.79
CA ASP A 183 -10.10 19.53 -9.12
C ASP A 183 -8.85 20.43 -9.07
N GLY A 184 -7.96 20.29 -10.02
CA GLY A 184 -6.68 20.97 -10.06
C GLY A 184 -5.57 20.37 -9.18
N VAL A 185 -5.88 19.47 -8.27
CA VAL A 185 -4.93 18.75 -7.41
C VAL A 185 -4.97 17.24 -7.64
N THR A 186 -6.18 16.70 -7.83
CA THR A 186 -6.39 15.25 -8.00
C THR A 186 -5.77 14.71 -9.30
N HIS A 187 -5.51 13.41 -9.31
CA HIS A 187 -5.39 12.65 -10.56
C HIS A 187 -6.79 12.30 -11.08
N ASN A 188 -7.24 12.96 -12.15
CA ASN A 188 -8.60 12.83 -12.67
C ASN A 188 -9.00 11.38 -12.99
N GLY A 189 -8.07 10.57 -13.52
CA GLY A 189 -8.30 9.15 -13.78
C GLY A 189 -8.65 8.38 -12.50
N SER A 190 -7.88 8.56 -11.43
CA SER A 190 -8.14 7.92 -10.12
C SER A 190 -9.47 8.38 -9.54
N LYS A 191 -9.77 9.68 -9.58
CA LYS A 191 -11.05 10.26 -9.15
C LYS A 191 -12.23 9.61 -9.86
N THR A 192 -12.22 9.62 -11.20
CA THR A 192 -13.32 9.07 -12.02
C THR A 192 -13.49 7.56 -11.81
N ASN A 193 -12.39 6.82 -11.71
CA ASN A 193 -12.44 5.38 -11.48
C ASN A 193 -13.02 5.06 -10.11
N LEU A 194 -12.60 5.75 -9.05
CA LEU A 194 -13.06 5.48 -7.70
C LEU A 194 -14.49 6.00 -7.47
N ILE A 195 -14.70 7.31 -7.53
CA ILE A 195 -15.98 7.92 -7.14
C ILE A 195 -16.96 8.08 -8.30
N GLY A 196 -16.51 7.85 -9.55
CA GLY A 196 -17.36 7.89 -10.74
C GLY A 196 -17.50 9.30 -11.34
N PRO A 197 -18.19 9.45 -12.47
CA PRO A 197 -18.39 10.75 -13.11
C PRO A 197 -19.49 11.59 -12.42
N ASN A 198 -20.42 10.95 -11.70
CA ASN A 198 -21.56 11.59 -11.03
C ASN A 198 -21.33 11.72 -9.53
N PHE A 199 -20.11 12.12 -9.13
CA PHE A 199 -19.74 12.32 -7.73
C PHE A 199 -20.43 13.55 -7.14
N THR A 200 -20.67 13.53 -5.83
CA THR A 200 -21.16 14.67 -5.06
C THR A 200 -20.01 15.42 -4.41
N THR A 201 -20.28 16.61 -3.85
CA THR A 201 -19.31 17.36 -3.03
C THR A 201 -18.91 16.54 -1.81
N GLU A 202 -19.86 15.81 -1.20
CA GLU A 202 -19.61 14.91 -0.06
C GLU A 202 -18.66 13.77 -0.43
N ASP A 203 -18.78 13.20 -1.64
CA ASP A 203 -17.84 12.19 -2.14
C ASP A 203 -16.42 12.77 -2.26
N VAL A 204 -16.30 13.99 -2.79
CA VAL A 204 -15.00 14.68 -2.90
C VAL A 204 -14.40 14.90 -1.51
N VAL A 205 -15.16 15.38 -0.55
CA VAL A 205 -14.70 15.60 0.82
C VAL A 205 -14.33 14.28 1.49
N ARG A 206 -15.20 13.28 1.41
CA ARG A 206 -15.00 11.96 2.02
C ARG A 206 -13.72 11.29 1.55
N PHE A 207 -13.42 11.36 0.26
CA PHE A 207 -12.25 10.70 -0.34
C PHE A 207 -11.05 11.63 -0.55
N SER A 208 -11.09 12.87 -0.03
CA SER A 208 -9.92 13.75 0.09
C SER A 208 -9.27 13.54 1.45
N ASN A 209 -8.23 12.71 1.49
CA ASN A 209 -7.64 12.22 2.74
C ASN A 209 -6.92 13.31 3.54
N ASP A 210 -6.50 14.40 2.91
CA ASP A 210 -6.03 15.63 3.60
C ASP A 210 -7.10 16.26 4.50
N LYS A 211 -8.39 16.06 4.21
CA LYS A 211 -9.51 16.57 5.00
C LYS A 211 -9.95 15.64 6.15
N ASN A 212 -9.42 14.41 6.16
CA ASN A 212 -9.83 13.39 7.13
C ASN A 212 -8.73 13.07 8.16
N ILE A 213 -7.64 13.87 8.19
CA ILE A 213 -6.57 13.73 9.19
C ILE A 213 -7.09 14.17 10.57
N ASN A 214 -6.74 13.42 11.60
CA ASN A 214 -7.06 13.71 13.00
C ASN A 214 -5.87 13.32 13.90
N THR A 215 -5.98 13.57 15.20
CA THR A 215 -4.92 13.33 16.19
C THR A 215 -4.46 11.87 16.28
N SER A 216 -5.24 10.92 15.77
CA SER A 216 -4.93 9.49 15.76
C SER A 216 -4.42 9.00 14.41
N THR A 217 -4.30 9.85 13.39
CA THR A 217 -3.67 9.48 12.11
C THR A 217 -2.23 9.02 12.36
N PRO A 218 -1.76 7.91 11.73
CA PRO A 218 -0.45 7.35 12.00
C PRO A 218 0.70 8.25 11.52
N PRO A 219 1.91 8.10 12.11
CA PRO A 219 3.14 8.70 11.57
C PRO A 219 3.29 8.39 10.09
N THR A 220 3.68 9.38 9.28
CA THR A 220 3.65 9.24 7.81
C THR A 220 4.96 9.69 7.15
N PHE A 221 5.54 8.81 6.32
CA PHE A 221 6.62 9.14 5.40
C PHE A 221 6.05 9.36 3.99
N LEU A 222 6.37 10.48 3.38
CA LEU A 222 5.92 10.88 2.05
C LEU A 222 7.10 10.92 1.08
N ILE A 223 6.90 10.47 -0.16
CA ILE A 223 7.88 10.53 -1.24
C ILE A 223 7.21 11.13 -2.48
N HIS A 224 7.80 12.17 -3.08
CA HIS A 224 7.25 12.78 -4.29
C HIS A 224 8.33 13.46 -5.14
N ALA A 225 8.16 13.48 -6.46
CA ALA A 225 8.96 14.30 -7.36
C ALA A 225 8.26 15.63 -7.62
N LYS A 226 9.01 16.75 -7.59
CA LYS A 226 8.45 18.10 -7.82
C LYS A 226 7.92 18.30 -9.23
N ASP A 227 8.46 17.56 -10.20
CA ASP A 227 8.10 17.61 -11.61
C ASP A 227 7.02 16.60 -12.02
N ASP A 228 6.34 15.95 -11.05
CA ASP A 228 5.23 15.03 -11.31
C ASP A 228 4.03 15.79 -11.90
N LYS A 229 3.73 15.49 -13.17
CA LYS A 229 2.62 16.11 -13.92
C LYS A 229 1.33 15.30 -13.88
N ALA A 230 1.41 14.03 -13.49
CA ALA A 230 0.24 13.14 -13.39
C ALA A 230 -0.46 13.31 -12.05
N VAL A 231 0.31 13.31 -10.96
CA VAL A 231 -0.15 13.58 -9.60
C VAL A 231 0.67 14.74 -9.04
N PRO A 232 0.16 15.96 -9.03
CA PRO A 232 0.91 17.11 -8.53
C PRO A 232 1.39 16.90 -7.09
N ILE A 233 2.65 17.30 -6.79
CA ILE A 233 3.26 17.23 -5.45
C ILE A 233 2.40 17.92 -4.38
N GLU A 234 1.50 18.81 -4.78
CA GLU A 234 0.54 19.48 -3.90
C GLU A 234 -0.30 18.48 -3.10
N ASN A 235 -0.55 17.26 -3.62
CA ASN A 235 -1.17 16.17 -2.85
C ASN A 235 -0.38 15.87 -1.57
N SER A 236 0.91 15.62 -1.68
CA SER A 236 1.79 15.35 -0.53
C SER A 236 1.97 16.55 0.37
N LEU A 237 2.08 17.75 -0.20
CA LEU A 237 2.23 18.99 0.58
C LEU A 237 0.98 19.30 1.41
N ARG A 238 -0.22 19.09 0.87
CA ARG A 238 -1.48 19.26 1.63
C ARG A 238 -1.57 18.27 2.78
N TYR A 239 -1.31 16.99 2.51
CA TYR A 239 -1.33 15.97 3.55
C TYR A 239 -0.33 16.26 4.66
N GLN A 240 0.90 16.66 4.31
CA GLN A 240 1.93 17.06 5.28
C GLN A 240 1.51 18.26 6.12
N ARG A 241 0.91 19.29 5.51
CA ARG A 241 0.42 20.47 6.25
C ARG A 241 -0.62 20.09 7.30
N GLU A 242 -1.53 19.18 6.95
CA GLU A 242 -2.55 18.73 7.90
C GLU A 242 -1.95 17.88 9.02
N LEU A 243 -1.01 16.94 8.71
CA LEU A 243 -0.27 16.19 9.73
C LEU A 243 0.43 17.12 10.74
N ASN A 244 1.07 18.19 10.24
CA ASN A 244 1.75 19.18 11.09
C ASN A 244 0.79 19.91 12.02
N LYS A 245 -0.43 20.23 11.59
CA LYS A 245 -1.45 20.87 12.47
C LYS A 245 -1.81 20.01 13.69
N TYR A 246 -1.78 18.68 13.51
CA TYR A 246 -2.05 17.72 14.59
C TYR A 246 -0.79 17.23 15.29
N ASN A 247 0.39 17.80 15.01
CA ASN A 247 1.70 17.38 15.53
C ASN A 247 2.02 15.89 15.32
N ILE A 248 1.54 15.33 14.21
CA ILE A 248 1.82 13.93 13.84
C ILE A 248 3.22 13.84 13.23
N PRO A 249 4.09 12.92 13.70
CA PRO A 249 5.41 12.73 13.11
C PRO A 249 5.31 12.45 11.62
N ASN A 250 6.02 13.22 10.81
CA ASN A 250 6.01 13.05 9.38
C ASN A 250 7.33 13.49 8.73
N TYR A 251 7.60 12.98 7.55
CA TYR A 251 8.74 13.40 6.74
C TYR A 251 8.35 13.39 5.26
N LEU A 252 8.68 14.45 4.52
CA LEU A 252 8.53 14.49 3.06
C LEU A 252 9.91 14.43 2.40
N PHE A 253 10.20 13.29 1.77
CA PHE A 253 11.34 13.12 0.88
C PHE A 253 10.94 13.57 -0.52
N SER A 254 11.56 14.61 -1.06
CA SER A 254 11.25 15.08 -2.39
C SER A 254 12.44 14.99 -3.34
N TYR A 255 12.15 14.58 -4.57
CA TYR A 255 13.04 14.69 -5.71
C TYR A 255 12.78 16.00 -6.46
N GLU A 256 13.81 16.60 -7.03
CA GLU A 256 13.63 17.72 -7.98
C GLU A 256 13.05 17.20 -9.31
N LYS A 257 13.53 16.02 -9.74
CA LYS A 257 13.11 15.36 -10.98
C LYS A 257 12.83 13.89 -10.73
N GLY A 258 11.89 13.32 -11.48
CA GLY A 258 11.50 11.92 -11.38
C GLY A 258 10.18 11.62 -12.07
N GLY A 259 9.34 12.64 -12.22
CA GLY A 259 7.99 12.47 -12.76
C GLY A 259 7.15 11.54 -11.90
N HIS A 260 6.21 10.82 -12.53
CA HIS A 260 5.33 9.88 -11.89
C HIS A 260 5.74 8.43 -12.17
N GLY A 261 5.50 7.51 -11.20
CA GLY A 261 5.64 6.06 -11.45
C GLY A 261 7.08 5.55 -11.43
N PHE A 262 8.02 6.22 -10.76
CA PHE A 262 9.42 5.76 -10.69
C PHE A 262 9.61 4.51 -9.82
N GLY A 263 8.59 4.08 -9.07
CA GLY A 263 8.64 2.88 -8.24
C GLY A 263 9.82 2.88 -7.28
N MET A 264 10.59 1.79 -7.29
CA MET A 264 11.78 1.65 -6.44
C MET A 264 12.95 2.54 -6.87
N ASN A 265 13.04 2.93 -8.15
CA ASN A 265 14.25 3.53 -8.70
C ASN A 265 13.93 4.80 -9.51
N ASN A 266 14.23 5.97 -8.94
CA ASN A 266 14.24 7.20 -9.71
C ASN A 266 15.56 7.30 -10.52
N LYS A 267 15.48 7.06 -11.83
CA LYS A 267 16.66 7.09 -12.72
C LYS A 267 17.21 8.52 -12.96
N GLN A 268 16.47 9.56 -12.57
CA GLN A 268 16.86 10.97 -12.78
C GLN A 268 17.63 11.54 -11.59
N GLU A 269 17.51 10.94 -10.40
CA GLU A 269 18.26 11.34 -9.21
C GLU A 269 18.79 10.12 -8.45
N PRO A 270 20.07 10.14 -8.04
CA PRO A 270 20.72 8.97 -7.43
C PRO A 270 20.35 8.71 -5.98
N ARG A 271 19.65 9.65 -5.31
CA ARG A 271 19.24 9.45 -3.91
C ARG A 271 18.22 8.32 -3.81
N ASP A 272 18.46 7.39 -2.91
CA ASP A 272 17.57 6.27 -2.68
C ASP A 272 16.54 6.59 -1.58
N TRP A 273 15.29 6.81 -1.99
CA TRP A 273 14.19 7.09 -1.06
C TRP A 273 13.94 5.94 -0.09
N PHE A 274 14.16 4.69 -0.54
CA PHE A 274 13.88 3.51 0.26
C PHE A 274 14.80 3.44 1.49
N ASP A 275 16.10 3.68 1.32
CA ASP A 275 17.05 3.69 2.44
C ASP A 275 16.77 4.83 3.43
N VAL A 276 16.31 5.99 2.94
CA VAL A 276 15.88 7.10 3.81
C VAL A 276 14.60 6.75 4.56
N MET A 277 13.65 6.10 3.90
CA MET A 277 12.40 5.61 4.48
C MET A 277 12.67 4.58 5.59
N ILE A 278 13.50 3.58 5.33
CA ILE A 278 13.85 2.57 6.34
C ILE A 278 14.44 3.22 7.58
N LYS A 279 15.43 4.12 7.42
CA LYS A 279 16.02 4.85 8.55
C LYS A 279 14.99 5.64 9.35
N TRP A 280 14.03 6.27 8.67
CA TRP A 280 12.98 7.02 9.34
C TRP A 280 12.01 6.09 10.07
N ILE A 281 11.56 5.00 9.42
CA ILE A 281 10.66 4.00 9.99
C ILE A 281 11.27 3.37 11.25
N ASP A 282 12.56 3.04 11.24
CA ASP A 282 13.22 2.41 12.40
C ASP A 282 13.31 3.34 13.61
N ASN A 283 13.28 4.67 13.40
CA ASN A 283 13.37 5.67 14.45
C ASN A 283 12.01 6.20 14.96
N ILE A 284 10.89 5.92 14.32
CA ILE A 284 9.56 6.25 14.87
C ILE A 284 9.22 5.31 16.02
N LYS A 285 8.63 5.88 17.08
CA LYS A 285 8.20 5.15 18.29
C LYS A 285 6.82 4.54 18.12
#